data_599f6dfdcf87e78ea53b0269dcac2349
#
_entry.id   599f6dfdcf87e78ea53b0269dcac2349
#
_cell.length_a   1.000
_cell.length_b   1.000
_cell.length_c   1.000
_cell.angle_alpha   90.00
_cell.angle_beta   90.00
_cell.angle_gamma   90.00
#
_symmetry.space_group_name_H-M   'P 1'
#
loop_
_entity.id
_entity.type
_entity.pdbx_description
1 polymer ?
#
loop_
_entity_poly.entity_id
_entity_poly.type
_entity_poly.pdbx_seq_one_letter_code
_entity_poly.pdbx_strand_id
1 'polypeptide(L)'
;MAKKVVPMIHVPDVRATVDWYQGIGFTVTNTYGNDSDGLSFAILSFGSSEVMFNQGGQPSKRERREVDLYVYSDNVDDLYQRLKDRVEVVDGLHDTFYGMREFIIRDLNRFWITFGQTSVFEVLMTAVRESNAESVQAALGVALNKGDLKPETLTGALVAASSGENTSGYNQNAEIIEMLKKAGAVLPPEVDVEILQSYVGNYKGEQGFEINVTLKDGKLFAGLGGQQLLSLVAVDETTFRPTSFDGYGTLTFNVEAGKTIGCALKHGPNTMQLQRVEGTERP
;
A
#
# COMPACT_ATOMS: atom_id res chain seq x y z
N MET A 1 -31.94 6.20 -15.70
CA MET A 1 -30.75 6.21 -14.82
C MET A 1 -29.98 4.90 -15.03
N ALA A 2 -28.65 4.96 -15.20
CA ALA A 2 -27.80 3.78 -15.21
C ALA A 2 -27.86 3.07 -13.85
N LYS A 3 -27.98 1.73 -13.83
CA LYS A 3 -28.06 0.95 -12.60
C LYS A 3 -26.75 0.27 -12.23
N LYS A 4 -25.95 -0.16 -13.23
CA LYS A 4 -24.76 -0.98 -13.00
C LYS A 4 -23.85 -0.94 -14.23
N VAL A 5 -22.54 -0.99 -14.01
CA VAL A 5 -21.53 -1.26 -15.02
C VAL A 5 -20.88 -2.60 -14.67
N VAL A 6 -20.80 -3.50 -15.63
CA VAL A 6 -20.19 -4.83 -15.47
C VAL A 6 -19.15 -4.98 -16.57
N PRO A 7 -17.88 -5.29 -16.25
CA PRO A 7 -16.88 -5.57 -17.27
C PRO A 7 -17.25 -6.84 -18.06
N MET A 8 -17.10 -6.79 -19.38
CA MET A 8 -17.24 -7.93 -20.26
C MET A 8 -15.89 -8.21 -20.93
N ILE A 9 -15.37 -9.39 -20.73
CA ILE A 9 -14.05 -9.82 -21.19
C ILE A 9 -14.22 -10.90 -22.25
N HIS A 10 -13.61 -10.71 -23.41
CA HIS A 10 -13.59 -11.72 -24.46
C HIS A 10 -12.43 -12.69 -24.23
N VAL A 11 -12.74 -13.98 -24.16
CA VAL A 11 -11.79 -15.05 -23.86
C VAL A 11 -11.81 -16.11 -24.97
N PRO A 12 -10.71 -16.87 -25.17
CA PRO A 12 -10.66 -17.93 -26.16
C PRO A 12 -11.61 -19.10 -25.85
N ASP A 13 -11.73 -19.46 -24.57
CA ASP A 13 -12.52 -20.57 -24.07
C ASP A 13 -13.26 -20.14 -22.79
N VAL A 14 -14.59 -19.99 -22.93
CA VAL A 14 -15.45 -19.57 -21.82
C VAL A 14 -15.57 -20.68 -20.77
N ARG A 15 -15.65 -21.96 -21.16
CA ARG A 15 -15.76 -23.08 -20.24
C ARG A 15 -14.51 -23.16 -19.33
N ALA A 16 -13.35 -23.22 -19.93
CA ALA A 16 -12.09 -23.28 -19.20
C ALA A 16 -11.92 -22.05 -18.27
N THR A 17 -12.36 -20.86 -18.74
CA THR A 17 -12.35 -19.63 -17.93
C THR A 17 -13.28 -19.75 -16.72
N VAL A 18 -14.51 -20.21 -16.92
CA VAL A 18 -15.49 -20.42 -15.83
C VAL A 18 -14.95 -21.40 -14.79
N ASP A 19 -14.44 -22.55 -15.23
CA ASP A 19 -13.92 -23.58 -14.33
C ASP A 19 -12.74 -23.06 -13.50
N TRP A 20 -11.85 -22.28 -14.11
CA TRP A 20 -10.72 -21.67 -13.43
C TRP A 20 -11.15 -20.62 -12.38
N TYR A 21 -12.07 -19.72 -12.75
CA TYR A 21 -12.57 -18.67 -11.84
C TYR A 21 -13.37 -19.26 -10.68
N GLN A 22 -14.13 -20.34 -10.90
CA GLN A 22 -14.78 -21.08 -9.80
C GLN A 22 -13.72 -21.66 -8.83
N GLY A 23 -12.60 -22.13 -9.36
CA GLY A 23 -11.47 -22.64 -8.58
C GLY A 23 -10.86 -21.61 -7.62
N ILE A 24 -10.99 -20.32 -7.91
CA ILE A 24 -10.50 -19.22 -7.05
C ILE A 24 -11.61 -18.56 -6.23
N GLY A 25 -12.85 -19.05 -6.30
CA GLY A 25 -13.94 -18.63 -5.41
C GLY A 25 -15.04 -17.80 -6.06
N PHE A 26 -15.03 -17.63 -7.38
CA PHE A 26 -16.15 -17.02 -8.08
C PHE A 26 -17.33 -18.01 -8.18
N THR A 27 -18.54 -17.47 -8.20
CA THR A 27 -19.78 -18.21 -8.35
C THR A 27 -20.39 -17.91 -9.73
N VAL A 28 -20.77 -18.95 -10.45
CA VAL A 28 -21.49 -18.80 -11.73
C VAL A 28 -22.93 -18.39 -11.45
N THR A 29 -23.34 -17.26 -12.01
CA THR A 29 -24.73 -16.76 -11.88
C THR A 29 -25.56 -17.01 -13.13
N ASN A 30 -24.92 -17.02 -14.30
CA ASN A 30 -25.60 -17.32 -15.55
C ASN A 30 -24.62 -17.83 -16.61
N THR A 31 -25.10 -18.70 -17.50
CA THR A 31 -24.35 -19.18 -18.67
C THR A 31 -25.26 -19.26 -19.90
N TYR A 32 -24.64 -19.11 -21.07
CA TYR A 32 -25.30 -19.34 -22.36
C TYR A 32 -24.37 -20.17 -23.27
N GLY A 33 -24.94 -21.13 -23.94
CA GLY A 33 -24.25 -22.08 -24.81
C GLY A 33 -24.98 -23.41 -24.78
N ASN A 34 -24.51 -24.37 -25.57
CA ASN A 34 -25.05 -25.71 -25.60
C ASN A 34 -23.95 -26.76 -25.40
N ASP A 35 -24.33 -28.01 -25.15
CA ASP A 35 -23.37 -29.08 -24.84
C ASP A 35 -22.54 -29.48 -26.09
N SER A 36 -22.99 -29.16 -27.31
CA SER A 36 -22.30 -29.50 -28.56
C SER A 36 -21.22 -28.44 -28.91
N ASP A 37 -21.53 -27.15 -28.70
CA ASP A 37 -20.68 -26.03 -29.13
C ASP A 37 -19.93 -25.38 -27.95
N GLY A 38 -20.20 -25.86 -26.75
CA GLY A 38 -19.61 -25.32 -25.51
C GLY A 38 -20.29 -24.04 -25.00
N LEU A 39 -19.72 -23.44 -23.97
CA LEU A 39 -20.16 -22.16 -23.44
C LEU A 39 -19.67 -21.00 -24.32
N SER A 40 -20.61 -20.16 -24.77
CA SER A 40 -20.27 -18.93 -25.49
C SER A 40 -20.28 -17.67 -24.61
N PHE A 41 -20.97 -17.75 -23.45
CA PHE A 41 -21.09 -16.64 -22.53
C PHE A 41 -21.27 -17.13 -21.08
N ALA A 42 -20.75 -16.37 -20.11
CA ALA A 42 -20.99 -16.62 -18.69
C ALA A 42 -21.00 -15.31 -17.89
N ILE A 43 -21.76 -15.28 -16.79
CA ILE A 43 -21.71 -14.26 -15.75
C ILE A 43 -21.25 -14.93 -14.47
N LEU A 44 -20.21 -14.38 -13.87
CA LEU A 44 -19.67 -14.83 -12.60
C LEU A 44 -19.74 -13.70 -11.59
N SER A 45 -20.02 -14.04 -10.33
CA SER A 45 -20.01 -13.11 -9.21
C SER A 45 -18.88 -13.43 -8.22
N PHE A 46 -18.36 -12.37 -7.57
CA PHE A 46 -17.54 -12.46 -6.38
C PHE A 46 -18.07 -11.43 -5.37
N GLY A 47 -18.66 -11.91 -4.28
CA GLY A 47 -19.46 -11.05 -3.40
C GLY A 47 -20.62 -10.40 -4.16
N SER A 48 -20.74 -9.08 -4.09
CA SER A 48 -21.77 -8.29 -4.77
C SER A 48 -21.41 -7.86 -6.20
N SER A 49 -20.16 -8.11 -6.63
CA SER A 49 -19.66 -7.70 -7.95
C SER A 49 -19.78 -8.83 -8.98
N GLU A 50 -19.81 -8.45 -10.24
CA GLU A 50 -19.90 -9.38 -11.36
C GLU A 50 -18.87 -9.08 -12.45
N VAL A 51 -18.51 -10.13 -13.18
CA VAL A 51 -17.76 -10.08 -14.43
C VAL A 51 -18.44 -10.96 -15.46
N MET A 52 -18.41 -10.54 -16.72
CA MET A 52 -18.95 -11.31 -17.84
C MET A 52 -17.79 -11.82 -18.70
N PHE A 53 -17.88 -13.07 -19.12
CA PHE A 53 -16.99 -13.67 -20.10
C PHE A 53 -17.76 -14.02 -21.37
N ASN A 54 -17.21 -13.60 -22.49
CA ASN A 54 -17.79 -13.88 -23.81
C ASN A 54 -16.76 -14.54 -24.73
N GLN A 55 -17.20 -15.39 -25.60
CA GLN A 55 -16.35 -16.04 -26.62
C GLN A 55 -15.78 -14.99 -27.60
N GLY A 56 -14.70 -15.35 -28.29
CA GLY A 56 -14.09 -14.56 -29.36
C GLY A 56 -12.83 -13.83 -28.98
N GLY A 57 -12.34 -14.02 -27.73
CA GLY A 57 -11.00 -13.55 -27.32
C GLY A 57 -9.89 -14.34 -28.00
N GLN A 58 -8.72 -13.73 -28.14
CA GLN A 58 -7.54 -14.40 -28.68
C GLN A 58 -6.63 -14.89 -27.56
N PRO A 59 -5.99 -16.05 -27.70
CA PRO A 59 -4.94 -16.49 -26.80
C PRO A 59 -3.81 -15.45 -26.74
N SER A 60 -3.25 -15.24 -25.56
CA SER A 60 -2.14 -14.31 -25.36
C SER A 60 -0.94 -15.00 -24.73
N LYS A 61 0.25 -14.66 -25.22
CA LYS A 61 1.53 -15.04 -24.60
C LYS A 61 2.19 -13.89 -23.85
N ARG A 62 1.51 -12.72 -23.78
CA ARG A 62 2.03 -11.55 -23.05
C ARG A 62 2.10 -11.84 -21.55
N GLU A 63 3.04 -11.25 -20.88
CA GLU A 63 3.17 -11.34 -19.43
C GLU A 63 1.96 -10.72 -18.69
N ARG A 64 1.40 -9.65 -19.27
CA ARG A 64 0.24 -8.94 -18.76
C ARG A 64 -0.66 -8.48 -19.92
N ARG A 65 -1.96 -8.55 -19.70
CA ARG A 65 -2.98 -7.96 -20.60
C ARG A 65 -3.19 -6.50 -20.24
N GLU A 66 -3.93 -5.78 -21.09
CA GLU A 66 -4.19 -4.35 -20.93
C GLU A 66 -5.28 -4.04 -19.90
N VAL A 67 -5.98 -5.05 -19.39
CA VAL A 67 -7.04 -4.93 -18.38
C VAL A 67 -6.72 -5.84 -17.22
N ASP A 68 -6.79 -5.29 -16.03
CA ASP A 68 -6.67 -6.01 -14.77
C ASP A 68 -8.01 -6.00 -14.03
N LEU A 69 -8.24 -7.01 -13.20
CA LEU A 69 -9.33 -7.03 -12.24
C LEU A 69 -8.78 -6.69 -10.86
N TYR A 70 -9.41 -5.76 -10.17
CA TYR A 70 -9.13 -5.51 -8.75
C TYR A 70 -10.33 -5.97 -7.92
N VAL A 71 -10.09 -6.91 -7.01
CA VAL A 71 -11.09 -7.55 -6.17
C VAL A 71 -10.87 -7.16 -4.72
N TYR A 72 -11.80 -6.43 -4.13
CA TYR A 72 -11.79 -6.13 -2.71
C TYR A 72 -12.21 -7.36 -1.91
N SER A 73 -11.48 -7.66 -0.85
CA SER A 73 -11.71 -8.79 0.05
C SER A 73 -11.63 -8.32 1.50
N ASP A 74 -12.44 -8.91 2.37
CA ASP A 74 -12.39 -8.63 3.81
C ASP A 74 -11.29 -9.42 4.52
N ASN A 75 -10.73 -10.47 3.89
CA ASN A 75 -9.67 -11.29 4.43
C ASN A 75 -8.71 -11.78 3.34
N VAL A 76 -7.84 -10.88 2.92
CA VAL A 76 -6.87 -11.15 1.85
C VAL A 76 -5.81 -12.16 2.27
N ASP A 77 -5.45 -12.22 3.56
CA ASP A 77 -4.46 -13.16 4.09
C ASP A 77 -4.91 -14.61 3.91
N ASP A 78 -6.13 -14.93 4.36
CA ASP A 78 -6.69 -16.28 4.20
C ASP A 78 -6.90 -16.64 2.73
N LEU A 79 -7.30 -15.66 1.92
CA LEU A 79 -7.46 -15.87 0.49
C LEU A 79 -6.11 -16.21 -0.16
N TYR A 80 -5.05 -15.47 0.17
CA TYR A 80 -3.70 -15.76 -0.29
C TYR A 80 -3.23 -17.16 0.12
N GLN A 81 -3.41 -17.55 1.40
CA GLN A 81 -3.00 -18.87 1.87
C GLN A 81 -3.73 -20.01 1.11
N ARG A 82 -4.99 -19.81 0.73
CA ARG A 82 -5.76 -20.79 -0.05
C ARG A 82 -5.34 -20.87 -1.50
N LEU A 83 -4.84 -19.78 -2.08
CA LEU A 83 -4.59 -19.66 -3.53
C LEU A 83 -3.12 -19.83 -3.90
N LYS A 84 -2.17 -19.43 -3.08
CA LYS A 84 -0.73 -19.30 -3.40
C LYS A 84 -0.09 -20.54 -4.03
N ASP A 85 -0.55 -21.74 -3.68
CA ASP A 85 -0.01 -23.01 -4.18
C ASP A 85 -0.87 -23.61 -5.33
N ARG A 86 -1.93 -22.91 -5.76
CA ARG A 86 -2.92 -23.38 -6.74
C ARG A 86 -2.95 -22.57 -8.01
N VAL A 87 -2.44 -21.35 -7.99
CA VAL A 87 -2.46 -20.41 -9.09
C VAL A 87 -1.09 -19.78 -9.30
N GLU A 88 -0.85 -19.17 -10.44
CA GLU A 88 0.35 -18.40 -10.69
C GLU A 88 0.31 -17.08 -9.92
N VAL A 89 1.11 -16.96 -8.85
CA VAL A 89 1.29 -15.73 -8.10
C VAL A 89 2.29 -14.85 -8.85
N VAL A 90 1.85 -13.66 -9.23
CA VAL A 90 2.69 -12.63 -9.90
C VAL A 90 3.42 -11.80 -8.87
N ASP A 91 2.68 -11.38 -7.82
CA ASP A 91 3.24 -10.64 -6.69
C ASP A 91 2.63 -11.18 -5.39
N GLY A 92 3.50 -11.45 -4.42
CA GLY A 92 3.11 -12.05 -3.14
C GLY A 92 2.37 -11.06 -2.24
N LEU A 93 1.82 -11.58 -1.14
CA LEU A 93 1.08 -10.76 -0.18
C LEU A 93 1.99 -9.72 0.48
N HIS A 94 1.64 -8.44 0.35
CA HIS A 94 2.38 -7.31 0.90
C HIS A 94 1.46 -6.13 1.21
N ASP A 95 1.97 -5.19 2.01
CA ASP A 95 1.30 -3.90 2.25
C ASP A 95 1.81 -2.87 1.24
N THR A 96 0.88 -2.14 0.62
CA THR A 96 1.20 -1.11 -0.37
C THR A 96 1.34 0.26 0.26
N PHE A 97 1.97 1.18 -0.46
CA PHE A 97 2.11 2.57 -0.01
C PHE A 97 0.78 3.35 0.00
N TYR A 98 -0.20 2.89 -0.73
CA TYR A 98 -1.53 3.51 -0.78
C TYR A 98 -2.52 2.88 0.22
N GLY A 99 -2.00 2.19 1.25
CA GLY A 99 -2.79 1.71 2.38
C GLY A 99 -3.58 0.43 2.12
N MET A 100 -3.20 -0.35 1.12
CA MET A 100 -3.80 -1.63 0.83
C MET A 100 -2.86 -2.78 1.21
N ARG A 101 -3.42 -3.89 1.65
CA ARG A 101 -2.75 -5.18 1.77
C ARG A 101 -3.24 -6.05 0.63
N GLU A 102 -2.35 -6.48 -0.26
CA GLU A 102 -2.76 -7.11 -1.51
C GLU A 102 -1.77 -8.15 -2.03
N PHE A 103 -2.24 -8.97 -2.95
CA PHE A 103 -1.42 -9.86 -3.78
C PHE A 103 -1.99 -9.92 -5.19
N ILE A 104 -1.17 -10.30 -6.16
CA ILE A 104 -1.54 -10.38 -7.58
C ILE A 104 -1.36 -11.79 -8.07
N ILE A 105 -2.38 -12.32 -8.73
CA ILE A 105 -2.33 -13.59 -9.46
C ILE A 105 -2.55 -13.38 -10.95
N ARG A 106 -2.20 -14.39 -11.72
CA ARG A 106 -2.47 -14.41 -13.17
C ARG A 106 -3.45 -15.51 -13.49
N ASP A 107 -4.49 -15.15 -14.24
CA ASP A 107 -5.46 -16.14 -14.75
C ASP A 107 -4.93 -16.90 -15.97
N LEU A 108 -5.68 -17.93 -16.40
CA LEU A 108 -5.32 -18.74 -17.56
C LEU A 108 -5.30 -17.94 -18.90
N ASN A 109 -5.98 -16.80 -18.95
CA ASN A 109 -6.03 -15.90 -20.10
C ASN A 109 -4.98 -14.76 -20.03
N ARG A 110 -4.09 -14.79 -19.03
CA ARG A 110 -3.02 -13.81 -18.77
C ARG A 110 -3.50 -12.47 -18.26
N PHE A 111 -4.72 -12.37 -17.72
CA PHE A 111 -5.17 -11.20 -16.97
C PHE A 111 -4.59 -11.24 -15.55
N TRP A 112 -4.23 -10.09 -15.05
CA TRP A 112 -3.86 -9.93 -13.65
C TRP A 112 -5.13 -9.71 -12.82
N ILE A 113 -5.18 -10.38 -11.69
CA ILE A 113 -6.23 -10.22 -10.68
C ILE A 113 -5.54 -9.83 -9.39
N THR A 114 -5.78 -8.62 -8.94
CA THR A 114 -5.32 -8.14 -7.64
C THR A 114 -6.43 -8.37 -6.62
N PHE A 115 -6.11 -9.04 -5.54
CA PHE A 115 -6.96 -9.13 -4.35
C PHE A 115 -6.41 -8.21 -3.29
N GLY A 116 -7.24 -7.30 -2.77
CA GLY A 116 -6.82 -6.31 -1.80
C GLY A 116 -7.85 -6.05 -0.71
N GLN A 117 -7.36 -5.65 0.45
CA GLN A 117 -8.13 -5.09 1.55
C GLN A 117 -7.40 -3.87 2.11
N THR A 118 -8.13 -2.98 2.80
CA THR A 118 -7.47 -1.89 3.53
C THR A 118 -6.53 -2.47 4.57
N SER A 119 -5.29 -2.01 4.61
CA SER A 119 -4.30 -2.46 5.58
C SER A 119 -4.71 -2.06 6.99
N VAL A 120 -4.31 -2.86 7.99
CA VAL A 120 -4.58 -2.54 9.40
C VAL A 120 -3.98 -1.19 9.79
N PHE A 121 -2.81 -0.86 9.22
CA PHE A 121 -2.18 0.44 9.40
C PHE A 121 -3.08 1.59 8.92
N GLU A 122 -3.62 1.51 7.71
CA GLU A 122 -4.49 2.58 7.16
C GLU A 122 -5.80 2.70 7.93
N VAL A 123 -6.36 1.58 8.39
CA VAL A 123 -7.54 1.60 9.29
C VAL A 123 -7.22 2.33 10.59
N LEU A 124 -6.07 2.04 11.22
CA LEU A 124 -5.63 2.70 12.44
C LEU A 124 -5.37 4.20 12.19
N MET A 125 -4.64 4.54 11.13
CA MET A 125 -4.31 5.93 10.80
C MET A 125 -5.56 6.75 10.47
N THR A 126 -6.53 6.17 9.79
CA THR A 126 -7.82 6.82 9.52
C THR A 126 -8.57 7.09 10.83
N ALA A 127 -8.67 6.10 11.73
CA ALA A 127 -9.31 6.26 13.02
C ALA A 127 -8.62 7.36 13.89
N VAL A 128 -7.29 7.43 13.84
CA VAL A 128 -6.50 8.47 14.51
C VAL A 128 -6.77 9.84 13.90
N ARG A 129 -6.77 9.98 12.58
CA ARG A 129 -7.08 11.24 11.88
C ARG A 129 -8.50 11.74 12.18
N GLU A 130 -9.45 10.83 12.29
CA GLU A 130 -10.83 11.14 12.64
C GLU A 130 -11.05 11.37 14.15
N SER A 131 -10.00 11.21 14.97
CA SER A 131 -10.07 11.26 16.44
C SER A 131 -11.14 10.32 17.03
N ASN A 132 -11.33 9.15 16.41
CA ASN A 132 -12.32 8.16 16.79
C ASN A 132 -11.68 7.09 17.69
N ALA A 133 -11.79 7.29 19.03
CA ALA A 133 -11.19 6.40 20.01
C ALA A 133 -11.74 4.97 19.95
N GLU A 134 -13.04 4.78 19.68
CA GLU A 134 -13.64 3.46 19.52
C GLU A 134 -13.05 2.70 18.32
N SER A 135 -12.94 3.37 17.19
CA SER A 135 -12.31 2.80 15.98
C SER A 135 -10.82 2.51 16.19
N VAL A 136 -10.10 3.37 16.92
CA VAL A 136 -8.68 3.11 17.29
C VAL A 136 -8.59 1.85 18.14
N GLN A 137 -9.45 1.72 19.17
CA GLN A 137 -9.46 0.52 20.03
C GLN A 137 -9.77 -0.75 19.23
N ALA A 138 -10.74 -0.69 18.32
CA ALA A 138 -11.09 -1.80 17.45
C ALA A 138 -9.94 -2.19 16.52
N ALA A 139 -9.29 -1.21 15.87
CA ALA A 139 -8.15 -1.43 14.99
C ALA A 139 -6.96 -2.06 15.73
N LEU A 140 -6.63 -1.54 16.91
CA LEU A 140 -5.59 -2.11 17.77
C LEU A 140 -5.91 -3.54 18.19
N GLY A 141 -7.18 -3.84 18.54
CA GLY A 141 -7.62 -5.18 18.90
C GLY A 141 -7.45 -6.19 17.75
N VAL A 142 -7.82 -5.81 16.54
CA VAL A 142 -7.63 -6.66 15.33
C VAL A 142 -6.15 -6.90 15.08
N ALA A 143 -5.34 -5.85 15.13
CA ALA A 143 -3.92 -5.91 14.85
C ALA A 143 -3.15 -6.73 15.89
N LEU A 144 -3.45 -6.58 17.17
CA LEU A 144 -2.86 -7.39 18.24
C LEU A 144 -3.18 -8.88 18.08
N ASN A 145 -4.43 -9.21 17.71
CA ASN A 145 -4.84 -10.60 17.51
C ASN A 145 -4.16 -11.27 16.30
N LYS A 146 -3.84 -10.48 15.26
CA LYS A 146 -3.15 -10.97 14.05
C LYS A 146 -1.62 -10.98 14.19
N GLY A 147 -1.05 -10.31 15.19
CA GLY A 147 0.39 -10.11 15.32
C GLY A 147 0.95 -9.12 14.28
N ASP A 148 0.09 -8.30 13.68
CA ASP A 148 0.43 -7.37 12.58
C ASP A 148 0.92 -6.00 13.09
N LEU A 149 0.95 -5.76 14.40
CA LEU A 149 1.40 -4.50 14.98
C LEU A 149 2.92 -4.44 15.04
N LYS A 150 3.50 -3.76 14.09
CA LYS A 150 4.91 -3.39 14.14
C LYS A 150 5.10 -2.14 15.01
N PRO A 151 6.21 -2.02 15.76
CA PRO A 151 6.51 -0.82 16.54
C PRO A 151 6.45 0.47 15.71
N GLU A 152 6.86 0.38 14.46
CA GLU A 152 6.87 1.49 13.50
C GLU A 152 5.46 2.02 13.22
N THR A 153 4.49 1.10 13.04
CA THR A 153 3.06 1.43 12.85
C THR A 153 2.53 2.24 14.02
N LEU A 154 2.78 1.75 15.24
CA LEU A 154 2.33 2.40 16.46
C LEU A 154 2.98 3.77 16.66
N THR A 155 4.29 3.89 16.36
CA THR A 155 5.00 5.18 16.42
C THR A 155 4.41 6.19 15.46
N GLY A 156 4.09 5.79 14.22
CA GLY A 156 3.44 6.66 13.23
C GLY A 156 2.08 7.17 13.70
N ALA A 157 1.25 6.26 14.23
CA ALA A 157 -0.05 6.59 14.80
C ALA A 157 0.07 7.53 16.03
N LEU A 158 1.05 7.30 16.91
CA LEU A 158 1.30 8.14 18.08
C LEU A 158 1.74 9.55 17.67
N VAL A 159 2.63 9.68 16.68
CA VAL A 159 3.04 10.98 16.14
C VAL A 159 1.85 11.72 15.55
N ALA A 160 1.01 11.06 14.76
CA ALA A 160 -0.19 11.66 14.17
C ALA A 160 -1.17 12.12 15.27
N ALA A 161 -1.44 11.29 16.29
CA ALA A 161 -2.31 11.65 17.40
C ALA A 161 -1.76 12.84 18.23
N SER A 162 -0.43 12.98 18.32
CA SER A 162 0.25 14.03 19.10
C SER A 162 0.40 15.34 18.34
N SER A 163 0.28 15.34 17.00
CA SER A 163 0.57 16.53 16.17
C SER A 163 -0.54 17.59 16.18
N GLY A 164 -1.71 17.29 16.70
CA GLY A 164 -2.83 18.23 16.75
C GLY A 164 -3.47 18.55 15.38
N GLU A 165 -3.12 17.83 14.34
CA GLU A 165 -3.67 18.00 12.97
C GLU A 165 -5.09 17.47 12.80
N ASN A 166 -5.76 17.12 13.89
CA ASN A 166 -7.10 16.54 13.90
C ASN A 166 -8.19 17.60 13.96
N THR A 167 -9.26 17.39 13.22
CA THR A 167 -10.41 18.29 13.13
C THR A 167 -11.36 18.28 14.34
N SER A 168 -11.15 17.35 15.29
CA SER A 168 -12.03 17.12 16.46
C SER A 168 -11.23 17.24 17.76
N GLY A 169 -11.54 18.18 18.55
CA GLY A 169 -11.17 18.55 19.95
C GLY A 169 -10.08 17.76 20.72
N TYR A 170 -9.29 18.51 21.47
CA TYR A 170 -8.12 18.09 22.25
C TYR A 170 -8.28 16.91 23.23
N ASN A 171 -9.50 16.60 23.72
CA ASN A 171 -9.69 15.56 24.73
C ASN A 171 -9.69 14.14 24.16
N GLN A 172 -10.10 13.97 22.92
CA GLN A 172 -10.08 12.65 22.27
C GLN A 172 -8.66 12.21 21.92
N ASN A 173 -7.78 13.16 21.57
CA ASN A 173 -6.38 12.86 21.28
C ASN A 173 -5.62 12.32 22.49
N ALA A 174 -5.88 12.82 23.72
CA ALA A 174 -5.24 12.33 24.92
C ALA A 174 -5.59 10.86 25.20
N GLU A 175 -6.83 10.46 24.99
CA GLU A 175 -7.27 9.08 25.13
C GLU A 175 -6.62 8.18 24.10
N ILE A 176 -6.59 8.61 22.83
CA ILE A 176 -5.93 7.88 21.74
C ILE A 176 -4.43 7.74 22.00
N ILE A 177 -3.76 8.80 22.44
CA ILE A 177 -2.34 8.77 22.80
C ILE A 177 -2.06 7.73 23.89
N GLU A 178 -2.89 7.68 24.94
CA GLU A 178 -2.75 6.70 26.01
C GLU A 178 -3.03 5.26 25.53
N MET A 179 -4.02 5.06 24.66
CA MET A 179 -4.29 3.75 24.03
C MET A 179 -3.08 3.27 23.21
N LEU A 180 -2.49 4.15 22.40
CA LEU A 180 -1.34 3.82 21.57
C LEU A 180 -0.11 3.50 22.40
N LYS A 181 0.19 4.29 23.44
CA LYS A 181 1.28 4.03 24.38
C LYS A 181 1.08 2.70 25.10
N LYS A 182 -0.14 2.41 25.56
CA LYS A 182 -0.48 1.13 26.19
C LYS A 182 -0.32 -0.06 25.25
N ALA A 183 -0.53 0.14 23.94
CA ALA A 183 -0.27 -0.84 22.90
C ALA A 183 1.23 -0.99 22.57
N GLY A 184 2.12 -0.18 23.16
CA GLY A 184 3.56 -0.24 22.96
C GLY A 184 4.12 0.83 22.01
N ALA A 185 3.33 1.85 21.65
CA ALA A 185 3.83 2.96 20.86
C ALA A 185 4.91 3.77 21.64
N VAL A 186 5.99 4.07 20.95
CA VAL A 186 7.10 4.88 21.49
C VAL A 186 7.26 6.11 20.59
N LEU A 187 7.48 7.28 21.20
CA LEU A 187 7.81 8.47 20.43
C LEU A 187 9.16 8.28 19.70
N PRO A 188 9.29 8.83 18.48
CA PRO A 188 10.57 8.82 17.79
C PRO A 188 11.63 9.55 18.58
N PRO A 189 12.92 9.21 18.41
CA PRO A 189 14.00 9.97 19.02
C PRO A 189 13.97 11.42 18.52
N GLU A 190 14.28 12.36 19.43
CA GLU A 190 14.49 13.75 19.07
C GLU A 190 15.85 13.87 18.37
N VAL A 191 15.89 14.55 17.24
CA VAL A 191 17.11 14.85 16.49
C VAL A 191 17.28 16.35 16.48
N ASP A 192 18.51 16.81 16.74
CA ASP A 192 18.85 18.21 16.77
C ASP A 192 18.51 18.91 15.44
N VAL A 193 17.92 20.10 15.52
CA VAL A 193 17.50 20.87 14.33
C VAL A 193 18.69 21.21 13.43
N GLU A 194 19.88 21.41 13.97
CA GLU A 194 21.09 21.65 13.18
C GLU A 194 21.46 20.41 12.35
N ILE A 195 21.30 19.21 12.92
CA ILE A 195 21.48 17.94 12.21
C ILE A 195 20.41 17.80 11.12
N LEU A 196 19.14 18.03 11.46
CA LEU A 196 18.04 18.00 10.47
C LEU A 196 18.29 18.99 9.32
N GLN A 197 18.77 20.19 9.62
CA GLN A 197 19.10 21.19 8.60
C GLN A 197 20.24 20.71 7.67
N SER A 198 21.16 19.91 8.15
CA SER A 198 22.24 19.34 7.33
C SER A 198 21.74 18.38 6.26
N TYR A 199 20.54 17.79 6.45
CA TYR A 199 19.91 16.85 5.51
C TYR A 199 19.07 17.54 4.44
N VAL A 200 18.76 18.82 4.57
CA VAL A 200 18.00 19.57 3.57
C VAL A 200 18.76 19.65 2.25
N GLY A 201 18.11 19.30 1.15
CA GLY A 201 18.71 19.35 -0.17
C GLY A 201 18.02 18.48 -1.21
N ASN A 202 18.62 18.45 -2.40
CA ASN A 202 18.18 17.60 -3.51
C ASN A 202 19.12 16.40 -3.63
N TYR A 203 18.54 15.24 -3.84
CA TYR A 203 19.25 13.99 -3.97
C TYR A 203 18.85 13.30 -5.26
N LYS A 204 19.83 12.86 -6.05
CA LYS A 204 19.61 12.19 -7.33
C LYS A 204 20.19 10.78 -7.32
N GLY A 205 19.37 9.85 -7.79
CA GLY A 205 19.74 8.46 -8.04
C GLY A 205 19.90 8.18 -9.52
N GLU A 206 20.10 6.91 -9.83
CA GLU A 206 20.13 6.43 -11.21
C GLU A 206 18.79 6.66 -11.92
N GLN A 207 18.81 6.68 -13.25
CA GLN A 207 17.63 6.84 -14.12
C GLN A 207 16.78 8.12 -13.89
N GLY A 208 17.39 9.15 -13.27
CA GLY A 208 16.71 10.43 -13.04
C GLY A 208 15.76 10.44 -11.85
N PHE A 209 15.83 9.47 -10.96
CA PHE A 209 15.08 9.48 -9.72
C PHE A 209 15.58 10.58 -8.79
N GLU A 210 14.68 11.42 -8.28
CA GLU A 210 15.04 12.58 -7.45
C GLU A 210 14.20 12.62 -6.18
N ILE A 211 14.88 12.94 -5.05
CA ILE A 211 14.24 13.26 -3.77
C ILE A 211 14.61 14.68 -3.38
N ASN A 212 13.61 15.47 -3.05
CA ASN A 212 13.79 16.77 -2.42
C ASN A 212 13.49 16.65 -0.91
N VAL A 213 14.44 17.01 -0.07
CA VAL A 213 14.30 17.04 1.40
C VAL A 213 14.23 18.47 1.87
N THR A 214 13.21 18.78 2.66
CA THR A 214 12.97 20.11 3.24
C THR A 214 12.77 20.02 4.74
N LEU A 215 13.07 21.10 5.46
CA LEU A 215 12.81 21.24 6.88
C LEU A 215 11.72 22.30 7.10
N LYS A 216 10.66 21.95 7.80
CA LYS A 216 9.58 22.85 8.16
C LYS A 216 9.11 22.55 9.58
N ASP A 217 9.00 23.59 10.41
CA ASP A 217 8.55 23.50 11.80
C ASP A 217 9.30 22.42 12.62
N GLY A 218 10.63 22.30 12.41
CA GLY A 218 11.49 21.33 13.08
C GLY A 218 11.30 19.87 12.59
N LYS A 219 10.60 19.63 11.48
CA LYS A 219 10.36 18.30 10.91
C LYS A 219 10.90 18.23 9.50
N LEU A 220 11.49 17.09 9.13
CA LEU A 220 11.87 16.80 7.75
C LEU A 220 10.67 16.33 6.93
N PHE A 221 10.69 16.75 5.67
CA PHE A 221 9.75 16.29 4.65
C PHE A 221 10.54 15.82 3.43
N ALA A 222 10.09 14.75 2.79
CA ALA A 222 10.64 14.29 1.52
C ALA A 222 9.59 14.32 0.41
N GLY A 223 9.96 14.85 -0.75
CA GLY A 223 9.16 14.82 -1.98
C GLY A 223 9.82 13.96 -3.03
N LEU A 224 9.03 13.13 -3.70
CA LEU A 224 9.48 12.25 -4.77
C LEU A 224 9.04 12.83 -6.12
N GLY A 225 9.99 13.29 -6.97
CA GLY A 225 9.70 13.67 -8.35
C GLY A 225 8.57 14.70 -8.54
N GLY A 226 8.45 15.69 -7.62
CA GLY A 226 7.39 16.72 -7.66
C GLY A 226 6.04 16.30 -7.07
N GLN A 227 5.98 15.16 -6.41
CA GLN A 227 4.79 14.68 -5.68
C GLN A 227 4.65 15.39 -4.33
N GLN A 228 3.51 15.12 -3.66
CA GLN A 228 3.23 15.65 -2.31
C GLN A 228 4.36 15.33 -1.33
N LEU A 229 4.73 16.31 -0.52
CA LEU A 229 5.73 16.15 0.53
C LEU A 229 5.22 15.21 1.61
N LEU A 230 6.04 14.19 1.94
CA LEU A 230 5.79 13.24 3.02
C LEU A 230 6.52 13.69 4.28
N SER A 231 5.83 13.79 5.40
CA SER A 231 6.45 14.03 6.69
C SER A 231 7.30 12.83 7.10
N LEU A 232 8.51 13.10 7.57
CA LEU A 232 9.45 12.07 8.01
C LEU A 232 9.55 12.02 9.54
N VAL A 233 9.65 10.82 10.07
CA VAL A 233 9.85 10.54 11.49
C VAL A 233 11.21 9.87 11.66
N ALA A 234 11.98 10.31 12.65
CA ALA A 234 13.27 9.72 12.96
C ALA A 234 13.11 8.27 13.47
N VAL A 235 13.93 7.38 12.96
CA VAL A 235 14.19 6.04 13.49
C VAL A 235 15.43 6.08 14.37
N ASP A 236 16.45 6.78 13.89
CA ASP A 236 17.66 7.18 14.60
C ASP A 236 18.13 8.56 14.07
N GLU A 237 19.33 9.01 14.45
CA GLU A 237 19.84 10.31 14.07
C GLU A 237 19.97 10.52 12.56
N THR A 238 20.27 9.46 11.81
CA THR A 238 20.51 9.50 10.35
C THR A 238 19.42 8.85 9.53
N THR A 239 18.59 8.02 10.13
CA THR A 239 17.56 7.22 9.45
C THR A 239 16.18 7.74 9.77
N PHE A 240 15.40 7.94 8.71
CA PHE A 240 14.04 8.47 8.79
C PHE A 240 13.09 7.59 7.96
N ARG A 241 11.80 7.64 8.30
CA ARG A 241 10.74 6.97 7.56
C ARG A 241 9.52 7.87 7.41
N PRO A 242 8.70 7.71 6.37
CA PRO A 242 7.45 8.44 6.23
C PRO A 242 6.48 8.12 7.37
N THR A 243 5.79 9.15 7.88
CA THR A 243 4.74 8.99 8.90
C THR A 243 3.50 8.28 8.39
N SER A 244 3.20 8.44 7.11
CA SER A 244 1.93 8.02 6.50
C SER A 244 1.96 6.62 5.90
N PHE A 245 3.13 5.96 5.85
CA PHE A 245 3.26 4.69 5.13
C PHE A 245 4.02 3.67 5.97
N ASP A 246 3.30 2.67 6.48
CA ASP A 246 3.92 1.55 7.17
C ASP A 246 4.61 0.62 6.17
N GLY A 247 5.87 0.27 6.46
CA GLY A 247 6.65 -0.65 5.62
C GLY A 247 7.25 -0.04 4.35
N TYR A 248 7.05 1.23 4.07
CA TYR A 248 7.47 1.86 2.81
C TYR A 248 8.92 2.35 2.77
N GLY A 249 9.73 1.73 3.57
CA GLY A 249 11.13 1.98 3.48
C GLY A 249 11.64 3.07 4.41
N THR A 250 12.94 3.21 4.39
CA THR A 250 13.67 4.21 5.17
C THR A 250 14.55 5.03 4.26
N LEU A 251 14.72 6.29 4.64
CA LEU A 251 15.70 7.20 4.06
C LEU A 251 16.84 7.34 5.07
N THR A 252 18.02 6.82 4.74
CA THR A 252 19.21 6.92 5.61
C THR A 252 20.19 7.88 4.98
N PHE A 253 20.55 8.96 5.68
CA PHE A 253 21.50 9.96 5.21
C PHE A 253 22.95 9.49 5.43
N ASN A 254 23.76 9.64 4.39
CA ASN A 254 25.18 9.33 4.42
C ASN A 254 25.95 10.59 4.79
N VAL A 255 26.62 10.55 5.96
CA VAL A 255 27.39 11.68 6.48
C VAL A 255 28.86 11.32 6.52
N GLU A 256 29.71 12.13 5.87
CA GLU A 256 31.16 12.00 5.88
C GLU A 256 31.79 13.31 6.33
N ALA A 257 32.68 13.24 7.30
CA ALA A 257 33.37 14.42 7.88
C ALA A 257 32.40 15.57 8.26
N GLY A 258 31.21 15.23 8.78
CA GLY A 258 30.18 16.19 9.21
C GLY A 258 29.37 16.80 8.04
N LYS A 259 29.54 16.30 6.82
CA LYS A 259 28.74 16.74 5.66
C LYS A 259 27.88 15.62 5.11
N THR A 260 26.63 15.93 4.82
CA THR A 260 25.73 15.01 4.14
C THR A 260 26.11 14.93 2.66
N ILE A 261 26.55 13.77 2.21
CA ILE A 261 27.01 13.53 0.83
C ILE A 261 25.95 12.84 -0.04
N GLY A 262 24.97 12.20 0.58
CA GLY A 262 23.92 11.46 -0.12
C GLY A 262 22.94 10.84 0.85
N CYS A 263 22.07 9.97 0.31
CA CYS A 263 21.19 9.15 1.12
C CYS A 263 20.92 7.81 0.43
N ALA A 264 20.50 6.83 1.22
CA ALA A 264 20.02 5.53 0.75
C ALA A 264 18.51 5.44 1.00
N LEU A 265 17.75 5.24 -0.07
CA LEU A 265 16.32 4.90 0.02
C LEU A 265 16.19 3.38 -0.02
N LYS A 266 15.78 2.78 1.08
CA LYS A 266 15.45 1.35 1.15
C LYS A 266 13.96 1.15 0.99
N HIS A 267 13.56 0.30 0.05
CA HIS A 267 12.18 -0.05 -0.22
C HIS A 267 12.06 -1.57 -0.39
N GLY A 268 11.45 -2.25 0.58
CA GLY A 268 11.43 -3.71 0.61
C GLY A 268 12.84 -4.31 0.54
N PRO A 269 13.12 -5.24 -0.40
CA PRO A 269 14.46 -5.82 -0.58
C PRO A 269 15.42 -4.88 -1.33
N ASN A 270 14.92 -3.82 -1.97
CA ASN A 270 15.70 -2.94 -2.82
C ASN A 270 16.26 -1.75 -2.03
N THR A 271 17.49 -1.35 -2.35
CA THR A 271 18.12 -0.14 -1.82
C THR A 271 18.67 0.68 -2.99
N MET A 272 18.23 1.93 -3.07
CA MET A 272 18.68 2.89 -4.07
C MET A 272 19.60 3.90 -3.40
N GLN A 273 20.80 4.10 -3.95
CA GLN A 273 21.71 5.14 -3.50
C GLN A 273 21.46 6.44 -4.27
N LEU A 274 21.39 7.54 -3.52
CA LEU A 274 21.20 8.87 -4.09
C LEU A 274 22.35 9.78 -3.63
N GLN A 275 22.93 10.53 -4.58
CA GLN A 275 23.96 11.50 -4.31
C GLN A 275 23.33 12.87 -4.07
N ARG A 276 23.87 13.62 -3.11
CA ARG A 276 23.46 15.00 -2.91
C ARG A 276 23.88 15.85 -4.10
N VAL A 277 22.94 16.60 -4.67
CA VAL A 277 23.21 17.55 -5.72
C VAL A 277 23.49 18.91 -5.08
N GLU A 278 24.70 19.43 -5.29
CA GLU A 278 24.98 20.83 -4.91
C GLU A 278 24.04 21.73 -5.68
N GLY A 279 23.26 22.51 -4.93
CA GLY A 279 22.30 23.43 -5.54
C GLY A 279 23.03 24.47 -6.38
N THR A 280 22.75 24.52 -7.66
CA THR A 280 22.92 25.76 -8.41
C THR A 280 21.95 26.76 -7.77
N GLU A 281 22.46 27.66 -6.94
CA GLU A 281 21.76 28.89 -6.58
C GLU A 281 21.21 29.47 -7.88
N ARG A 282 19.90 29.45 -8.07
CA ARG A 282 19.30 30.27 -9.12
C ARG A 282 19.39 31.72 -8.65
N PRO A 283 19.95 32.60 -9.47
CA PRO A 283 20.06 34.03 -9.17
C PRO A 283 18.69 34.69 -8.97
#